data_411bd52ed648317fe11d6dbd8e17d70f
#
_entry.id   411bd52ed648317fe11d6dbd8e17d70f
#
_cell.length_a   1.000
_cell.length_b   1.000
_cell.length_c   1.000
_cell.angle_alpha   90.00
_cell.angle_beta   90.00
_cell.angle_gamma   90.00
#
_symmetry.space_group_name_H-M   'P 1'
#
loop_
_entity.id
_entity.type
_entity.pdbx_description
1 polymer ?
#
loop_
_entity_poly.entity_id
_entity_poly.type
_entity_poly.pdbx_seq_one_letter_code
_entity_poly.pdbx_strand_id
1 'polypeptide(L)'
;DQIGKAEALWRSADMYLNTQVAEVWERTCCSGICSMDNRIMLRLAGTHTIHQAKAVTDIVYDLCSTDSIFQHNDIQRRFQDIHVIAQHMQGIPEIYSIVGRHFLGLPVNSHLV
;
A
#
# COMPACT_ATOMS: atom_id res chain seq x y z
N ASP A 1 -15.26 14.24 -11.09
CA ASP A 1 -14.43 13.18 -11.66
C ASP A 1 -13.24 12.81 -10.80
N GLN A 2 -12.45 13.78 -10.28
CA GLN A 2 -11.29 13.50 -9.44
C GLN A 2 -11.68 12.86 -8.10
N ILE A 3 -12.79 13.29 -7.52
CA ILE A 3 -13.33 12.68 -6.29
C ILE A 3 -13.72 11.23 -6.57
N GLY A 4 -14.40 10.98 -7.68
CA GLY A 4 -14.75 9.60 -8.06
C GLY A 4 -13.54 8.72 -8.29
N LYS A 5 -12.47 9.26 -8.89
CA LYS A 5 -11.21 8.55 -9.06
C LYS A 5 -10.56 8.22 -7.71
N ALA A 6 -10.48 9.21 -6.81
CA ALA A 6 -9.95 9.00 -5.46
C ALA A 6 -10.73 7.92 -4.71
N GLU A 7 -12.05 7.95 -4.80
CA GLU A 7 -12.93 6.97 -4.17
C GLU A 7 -12.66 5.55 -4.70
N ALA A 8 -12.52 5.41 -6.01
CA ALA A 8 -12.23 4.10 -6.63
C ALA A 8 -10.85 3.57 -6.21
N LEU A 9 -9.83 4.41 -6.18
CA LEU A 9 -8.50 4.03 -5.73
C LEU A 9 -8.50 3.58 -4.27
N TRP A 10 -9.18 4.36 -3.41
CA TRP A 10 -9.26 4.03 -1.98
C TRP A 10 -10.00 2.72 -1.76
N ARG A 11 -11.18 2.55 -2.34
CA ARG A 11 -11.99 1.35 -2.16
C ARG A 11 -11.29 0.09 -2.66
N SER A 12 -10.66 0.16 -3.82
CA SER A 12 -9.95 -0.98 -4.39
C SER A 12 -8.76 -1.38 -3.52
N ALA A 13 -7.98 -0.42 -3.03
CA ALA A 13 -6.86 -0.69 -2.15
C ALA A 13 -7.29 -1.27 -0.80
N ASP A 14 -8.35 -0.73 -0.21
CA ASP A 14 -8.91 -1.19 1.06
C ASP A 14 -9.40 -2.63 0.95
N MET A 15 -10.17 -2.95 -0.07
CA MET A 15 -10.67 -4.31 -0.32
C MET A 15 -9.52 -5.28 -0.59
N TYR A 16 -8.55 -4.91 -1.39
CA TYR A 16 -7.40 -5.75 -1.69
C TYR A 16 -6.61 -6.07 -0.43
N LEU A 17 -6.25 -5.06 0.36
CA LEU A 17 -5.48 -5.25 1.58
C LEU A 17 -6.22 -6.15 2.57
N ASN A 18 -7.48 -5.85 2.86
CA ASN A 18 -8.26 -6.60 3.84
C ASN A 18 -8.50 -8.05 3.40
N THR A 19 -8.78 -8.28 2.13
CA THR A 19 -8.95 -9.64 1.58
C THR A 19 -7.64 -10.42 1.69
N GLN A 20 -6.53 -9.81 1.32
CA GLN A 20 -5.22 -10.49 1.37
C GLN A 20 -4.79 -10.80 2.80
N VAL A 21 -5.01 -9.87 3.73
CA VAL A 21 -4.71 -10.11 5.16
C VAL A 21 -5.55 -11.27 5.69
N ALA A 22 -6.84 -11.30 5.38
CA ALA A 22 -7.73 -12.37 5.83
C ALA A 22 -7.31 -13.73 5.28
N GLU A 23 -6.97 -13.82 3.99
CA GLU A 23 -6.52 -15.06 3.37
C GLU A 23 -5.20 -15.57 3.99
N VAL A 24 -4.22 -14.69 4.15
CA VAL A 24 -2.93 -15.06 4.73
C VAL A 24 -3.10 -15.47 6.18
N TRP A 25 -3.92 -14.77 6.94
CA TRP A 25 -4.23 -15.12 8.32
C TRP A 25 -4.83 -16.52 8.43
N GLU A 26 -5.84 -16.82 7.62
CA GLU A 26 -6.50 -18.12 7.62
C GLU A 26 -5.53 -19.24 7.24
N ARG A 27 -4.74 -19.09 6.19
CA ARG A 27 -3.75 -20.07 5.76
C ARG A 27 -2.68 -20.29 6.82
N THR A 28 -2.22 -19.23 7.48
CA THR A 28 -1.21 -19.32 8.55
C THR A 28 -1.77 -20.03 9.76
N CYS A 29 -3.00 -19.76 10.15
CA CYS A 29 -3.66 -20.47 11.26
C CYS A 29 -3.83 -21.96 10.98
N CYS A 30 -4.11 -22.34 9.73
CA CYS A 30 -4.28 -23.74 9.34
C CYS A 30 -2.95 -24.50 9.29
N SER A 31 -1.90 -23.88 8.76
CA SER A 31 -0.59 -24.54 8.54
C SER A 31 0.39 -24.36 9.69
N GLY A 32 0.20 -23.35 10.53
CA GLY A 32 1.11 -22.98 11.62
C GLY A 32 2.31 -22.15 11.19
N ILE A 33 2.49 -21.89 9.87
CA ILE A 33 3.59 -21.09 9.33
C ILE A 33 3.09 -20.17 8.22
N CYS A 34 3.72 -19.01 8.11
CA CYS A 34 3.49 -18.10 6.99
C CYS A 34 4.48 -18.43 5.88
N SER A 35 3.99 -19.04 4.79
CA SER A 35 4.82 -19.43 3.66
C SER A 35 5.44 -18.23 2.95
N MET A 36 6.46 -18.49 2.12
CA MET A 36 7.06 -17.44 1.28
C MET A 36 6.02 -16.82 0.34
N ASP A 37 5.16 -17.65 -0.27
CA ASP A 37 4.07 -17.14 -1.11
C ASP A 37 3.15 -16.20 -0.35
N ASN A 38 2.75 -16.56 0.86
CA ASN A 38 1.88 -15.72 1.70
C ASN A 38 2.56 -14.41 2.08
N ARG A 39 3.85 -14.45 2.42
CA ARG A 39 4.63 -13.25 2.74
C ARG A 39 4.73 -12.31 1.53
N ILE A 40 5.01 -12.87 0.35
CA ILE A 40 5.10 -12.10 -0.91
C ILE A 40 3.76 -11.44 -1.24
N MET A 41 2.66 -12.18 -1.14
CA MET A 41 1.33 -11.66 -1.45
C MET A 41 0.90 -10.57 -0.47
N LEU A 42 1.21 -10.75 0.81
CA LEU A 42 0.91 -9.75 1.83
C LEU A 42 1.74 -8.48 1.62
N ARG A 43 3.02 -8.67 1.28
CA ARG A 43 3.93 -7.55 1.01
C ARG A 43 3.47 -6.75 -0.21
N LEU A 44 3.05 -7.42 -1.27
CA LEU A 44 2.51 -6.76 -2.46
C LEU A 44 1.28 -5.91 -2.13
N ALA A 45 0.33 -6.48 -1.39
CA ALA A 45 -0.89 -5.78 -1.00
C ALA A 45 -0.57 -4.55 -0.13
N GLY A 46 0.34 -4.69 0.84
CA GLY A 46 0.74 -3.59 1.70
C GLY A 46 1.42 -2.46 0.95
N THR A 47 2.39 -2.77 0.11
CA THR A 47 3.11 -1.76 -0.69
C THR A 47 2.16 -1.05 -1.65
N HIS A 48 1.32 -1.82 -2.35
CA HIS A 48 0.33 -1.25 -3.27
C HIS A 48 -0.63 -0.30 -2.55
N THR A 49 -1.12 -0.70 -1.38
CA THR A 49 -2.04 0.12 -0.58
C THR A 49 -1.41 1.44 -0.15
N ILE A 50 -0.14 1.44 0.25
CA ILE A 50 0.59 2.66 0.59
C ILE A 50 0.64 3.60 -0.62
N HIS A 51 0.96 3.07 -1.81
CA HIS A 51 1.04 3.87 -3.03
C HIS A 51 -0.34 4.42 -3.44
N GLN A 52 -1.40 3.64 -3.28
CA GLN A 52 -2.76 4.12 -3.55
C GLN A 52 -3.21 5.18 -2.55
N ALA A 53 -2.90 5.01 -1.28
CA ALA A 53 -3.18 6.01 -0.25
C ALA A 53 -2.47 7.34 -0.57
N LYS A 54 -1.22 7.28 -1.02
CA LYS A 54 -0.49 8.45 -1.47
C LYS A 54 -1.19 9.13 -2.65
N ALA A 55 -1.58 8.37 -3.66
CA ALA A 55 -2.28 8.90 -4.84
C ALA A 55 -3.63 9.56 -4.47
N VAL A 56 -4.40 8.94 -3.58
CA VAL A 56 -5.66 9.51 -3.08
C VAL A 56 -5.41 10.82 -2.34
N THR A 57 -4.40 10.83 -1.46
CA THR A 57 -4.06 12.03 -0.68
C THR A 57 -3.60 13.16 -1.58
N ASP A 58 -2.81 12.87 -2.63
CA ASP A 58 -2.38 13.85 -3.61
C ASP A 58 -3.59 14.48 -4.32
N ILE A 59 -4.58 13.68 -4.73
CA ILE A 59 -5.80 14.17 -5.37
C ILE A 59 -6.57 15.09 -4.41
N VAL A 60 -6.77 14.66 -3.18
CA VAL A 60 -7.53 15.44 -2.17
C VAL A 60 -6.79 16.73 -1.84
N TYR A 61 -5.47 16.67 -1.70
CA TYR A 61 -4.65 17.84 -1.43
C TYR A 61 -4.81 18.90 -2.53
N ASP A 62 -4.74 18.48 -3.80
CA ASP A 62 -4.92 19.37 -4.94
C ASP A 62 -6.32 19.99 -4.97
N LEU A 63 -7.35 19.21 -4.61
CA LEU A 63 -8.74 19.69 -4.57
C LEU A 63 -8.99 20.69 -3.44
N CYS A 64 -8.26 20.59 -2.34
CA CYS A 64 -8.36 21.53 -1.21
C CYS A 64 -7.69 22.87 -1.50
N SER A 65 -6.90 22.96 -2.56
CA SER A 65 -6.27 24.21 -3.02
C SER A 65 -5.46 24.89 -1.91
N THR A 66 -5.59 26.22 -1.76
CA THR A 66 -4.80 26.99 -0.79
C THR A 66 -5.07 26.63 0.68
N ASP A 67 -6.23 26.11 1.00
CA ASP A 67 -6.55 25.71 2.37
C ASP A 67 -5.66 24.60 2.89
N SER A 68 -5.17 23.74 2.00
CA SER A 68 -4.34 22.60 2.37
C SER A 68 -2.94 22.99 2.82
N ILE A 69 -2.46 24.19 2.50
CA ILE A 69 -1.10 24.64 2.87
C ILE A 69 -1.00 25.17 4.31
N PHE A 70 -2.11 25.41 4.98
CA PHE A 70 -2.12 25.90 6.36
C PHE A 70 -1.87 24.75 7.34
N GLN A 71 -0.96 24.96 8.31
CA GLN A 71 -0.54 23.92 9.26
C GLN A 71 -1.67 23.38 10.14
N HIS A 72 -2.69 24.18 10.41
CA HIS A 72 -3.85 23.74 11.18
C HIS A 72 -4.84 22.89 10.38
N ASN A 73 -4.60 22.70 9.07
CA ASN A 73 -5.44 21.90 8.21
C ASN A 73 -4.99 20.43 8.29
N ASP A 74 -5.92 19.52 8.60
CA ASP A 74 -5.63 18.09 8.71
C ASP A 74 -5.13 17.49 7.39
N ILE A 75 -5.54 18.03 6.24
CA ILE A 75 -5.09 17.56 4.93
C ILE A 75 -3.59 17.81 4.76
N GLN A 76 -3.08 18.95 5.20
CA GLN A 76 -1.64 19.25 5.15
C GLN A 76 -0.84 18.20 5.92
N ARG A 77 -1.27 17.87 7.13
CA ARG A 77 -0.59 16.88 7.96
C ARG A 77 -0.66 15.49 7.34
N ARG A 78 -1.82 15.08 6.84
CA ARG A 78 -2.01 13.77 6.19
C ARG A 78 -1.18 13.66 4.91
N PHE A 79 -1.07 14.74 4.15
CA PHE A 79 -0.20 14.80 2.97
C PHE A 79 1.26 14.55 3.35
N GLN A 80 1.77 15.24 4.38
CA GLN A 80 3.13 15.04 4.86
C GLN A 80 3.34 13.61 5.37
N ASP A 81 2.43 13.10 6.17
CA ASP A 81 2.52 11.77 6.77
C ASP A 81 2.58 10.68 5.71
N ILE A 82 1.72 10.72 4.69
CA ILE A 82 1.71 9.67 3.66
C ILE A 82 2.96 9.71 2.79
N HIS A 83 3.53 10.89 2.53
CA HIS A 83 4.77 11.01 1.79
C HIS A 83 5.96 10.42 2.59
N VAL A 84 5.96 10.57 3.91
CA VAL A 84 6.95 9.93 4.79
C VAL A 84 6.74 8.41 4.82
N ILE A 85 5.52 7.94 4.98
CA ILE A 85 5.18 6.50 5.00
C ILE A 85 5.58 5.84 3.68
N ALA A 86 5.38 6.50 2.54
CA ALA A 86 5.75 5.98 1.23
C ALA A 86 7.27 5.79 1.05
N GLN A 87 8.09 6.46 1.86
CA GLN A 87 9.55 6.27 1.91
C GLN A 87 9.96 5.13 2.83
N HIS A 88 9.05 4.60 3.64
CA HIS A 88 9.32 3.49 4.54
C HIS A 88 9.55 2.20 3.75
N MET A 89 10.32 1.26 4.35
CA MET A 89 10.63 -0.03 3.74
C MET A 89 9.40 -0.78 3.23
N GLN A 90 8.24 -0.60 3.86
CA GLN A 90 7.00 -1.22 3.41
C GLN A 90 6.44 -0.62 2.12
N GLY A 91 6.84 0.61 1.79
CA GLY A 91 6.34 1.33 0.61
C GLY A 91 7.34 1.45 -0.54
N ILE A 92 8.53 0.88 -0.44
CA ILE A 92 9.55 1.04 -1.48
C ILE A 92 9.14 0.33 -2.78
N PRO A 93 9.31 0.99 -3.95
CA PRO A 93 8.90 0.42 -5.25
C PRO A 93 9.63 -0.87 -5.61
N GLU A 94 10.81 -1.11 -5.06
CA GLU A 94 11.62 -2.30 -5.27
C GLU A 94 10.85 -3.59 -4.94
N ILE A 95 9.84 -3.51 -4.09
CA ILE A 95 8.98 -4.65 -3.75
C ILE A 95 8.29 -5.22 -5.00
N TYR A 96 7.88 -4.37 -5.94
CA TYR A 96 7.27 -4.84 -7.18
C TYR A 96 8.22 -5.72 -8.00
N SER A 97 9.50 -5.37 -8.03
CA SER A 97 10.52 -6.19 -8.70
C SER A 97 10.69 -7.54 -8.00
N ILE A 98 10.72 -7.55 -6.67
CA ILE A 98 10.83 -8.78 -5.88
C ILE A 98 9.63 -9.69 -6.14
N VAL A 99 8.44 -9.15 -6.13
CA VAL A 99 7.21 -9.89 -6.40
C VAL A 99 7.21 -10.44 -7.83
N GLY A 100 7.60 -9.64 -8.81
CA GLY A 100 7.71 -10.07 -10.21
C GLY A 100 8.70 -11.23 -10.37
N ARG A 101 9.87 -11.15 -9.73
CA ARG A 101 10.85 -12.23 -9.72
C ARG A 101 10.27 -13.52 -9.13
N HIS A 102 9.54 -13.40 -8.03
CA HIS A 102 8.90 -14.56 -7.40
C HIS A 102 7.92 -15.25 -8.34
N PHE A 103 7.06 -14.50 -9.01
CA PHE A 103 6.11 -15.06 -9.98
C PHE A 103 6.79 -15.71 -11.20
N LEU A 104 7.98 -15.22 -11.55
CA LEU A 104 8.77 -15.82 -12.64
C LEU A 104 9.63 -17.00 -12.19
N GLY A 105 9.56 -17.38 -10.91
CA GLY A 105 10.37 -18.46 -10.36
C GLY A 105 11.84 -18.12 -10.19
N LEU A 106 12.18 -16.83 -10.18
CA LEU A 106 13.56 -16.37 -10.00
C LEU A 106 13.91 -16.20 -8.51
N PRO A 107 15.19 -16.30 -8.12
CA PRO A 107 15.59 -16.08 -6.73
C PRO A 107 15.22 -14.70 -6.24
N VAL A 108 14.72 -14.63 -4.98
CA VAL A 108 14.38 -13.37 -4.32
C VAL A 108 15.14 -13.22 -3.01
N ASN A 109 15.38 -11.97 -2.60
CA ASN A 109 15.98 -11.69 -1.30
C ASN A 109 14.89 -11.79 -0.23
N SER A 110 14.91 -12.86 0.55
CA SER A 110 13.91 -13.14 1.58
C SER A 110 13.92 -12.15 2.74
N HIS A 111 14.97 -11.38 2.91
CA HIS A 111 15.04 -10.37 3.97
C HIS A 111 14.15 -9.15 3.72
N LEU A 112 13.71 -8.95 2.48
CA LEU A 112 12.86 -7.82 2.09
C LEU A 112 11.36 -8.14 2.10
N VAL A 113 11.00 -9.35 2.42
CA VAL A 113 9.58 -9.77 2.43
C VAL A 113 9.14 -10.39 3.74
#